data_f86e9a3105292e7b559190e72e0f37ac
#
_entry.id   f86e9a3105292e7b559190e72e0f37ac
#
_cell.length_a   1.000
_cell.length_b   1.000
_cell.length_c   1.000
_cell.angle_alpha   90.00
_cell.angle_beta   90.00
_cell.angle_gamma   90.00
#
_symmetry.space_group_name_H-M   'P 1'
#
loop_
_entity.id
_entity.type
_entity.pdbx_description
1 polymer ?
#
loop_
_entity_poly.entity_id
_entity_poly.type
_entity_poly.pdbx_seq_one_letter_code
_entity_poly.pdbx_strand_id
1 'polypeptide(L)'
;MADYVKMWEDLGMDINNHDNLCQVLPTAVGDVFMTQENRPKAMDFWDMVIAEVHGIRPAELIEEQKKGRKVFGTFCVYVPDEVVIAANGIVTGLCGGSQFWVPDGEKVLPKNMCPLVKASVGARLGRTMPILPYCRHVCWGNYMRWQKESL
;
A
#
# COMPACT_ATOMS: atom_id res chain seq x y z
N MET A 1 16.06 6.74 12.55
CA MET A 1 14.79 6.21 12.02
C MET A 1 13.71 7.22 12.43
N ALA A 2 12.99 7.79 11.48
CA ALA A 2 11.91 8.71 11.82
C ALA A 2 10.82 7.93 12.58
N ASP A 3 10.21 8.59 13.57
CA ASP A 3 9.12 7.97 14.33
C ASP A 3 7.82 8.12 13.53
N TYR A 4 7.44 7.08 12.81
CA TYR A 4 6.22 7.04 12.01
C TYR A 4 5.00 6.56 12.79
N VAL A 5 5.15 6.11 14.03
CA VAL A 5 4.07 5.50 14.82
C VAL A 5 2.89 6.44 14.94
N LYS A 6 3.14 7.69 15.30
CA LYS A 6 2.08 8.70 15.40
C LYS A 6 1.34 8.91 14.07
N MET A 7 2.06 8.94 12.96
CA MET A 7 1.45 9.05 11.64
C MET A 7 0.54 7.85 11.34
N TRP A 8 0.97 6.65 11.69
CA TRP A 8 0.16 5.44 11.48
C TRP A 8 -1.08 5.40 12.38
N GLU A 9 -0.96 5.86 13.63
CA GLU A 9 -2.10 6.03 14.54
C GLU A 9 -3.13 7.02 13.99
N ASP A 10 -2.67 8.20 13.53
CA ASP A 10 -3.51 9.22 12.91
C ASP A 10 -4.22 8.73 11.65
N LEU A 11 -3.64 7.74 10.96
CA LEU A 11 -4.19 7.05 9.80
C LEU A 11 -5.20 5.94 10.17
N GLY A 12 -5.38 5.65 11.46
CA GLY A 12 -6.26 4.59 11.94
C GLY A 12 -5.76 3.18 11.63
N MET A 13 -4.44 3.00 11.53
CA MET A 13 -3.82 1.68 11.37
C MET A 13 -3.96 0.84 12.64
N ASP A 14 -4.05 -0.46 12.45
CA ASP A 14 -3.84 -1.43 13.53
C ASP A 14 -2.34 -1.66 13.71
N ILE A 15 -1.75 -0.97 14.68
CA ILE A 15 -0.30 -1.00 14.94
C ILE A 15 0.16 -2.43 15.31
N ASN A 16 -0.60 -3.16 16.11
CA ASN A 16 -0.23 -4.53 16.49
C ASN A 16 -0.18 -5.45 15.27
N ASN A 17 -1.16 -5.34 14.38
CA ASN A 17 -1.20 -6.14 13.16
C ASN A 17 -0.12 -5.70 12.16
N HIS A 18 0.19 -4.41 12.11
CA HIS A 18 1.31 -3.87 11.33
C HIS A 18 2.65 -4.39 11.87
N ASP A 19 2.85 -4.43 13.18
CA ASP A 19 4.07 -4.94 13.78
C ASP A 19 4.27 -6.44 13.47
N ASN A 20 3.19 -7.22 13.49
CA ASN A 20 3.24 -8.61 13.08
C ASN A 20 3.69 -8.77 11.60
N LEU A 21 3.20 -7.91 10.71
CA LEU A 21 3.66 -7.86 9.32
C LEU A 21 5.16 -7.50 9.25
N CYS A 22 5.59 -6.49 9.99
CA CYS A 22 6.98 -6.04 10.04
C CYS A 22 7.95 -7.07 10.63
N GLN A 23 7.48 -8.01 11.43
CA GLN A 23 8.30 -9.14 11.89
C GLN A 23 8.51 -10.20 10.80
N VAL A 24 7.54 -10.41 9.93
CA VAL A 24 7.61 -11.41 8.86
C VAL A 24 8.40 -10.90 7.64
N LEU A 25 8.21 -9.63 7.29
CA LEU A 25 8.82 -9.05 6.09
C LEU A 25 10.37 -9.10 6.06
N PRO A 26 11.10 -8.74 7.13
CA PRO A 26 12.57 -8.79 7.12
C PRO A 26 13.12 -10.20 6.86
N THR A 27 12.48 -11.22 7.43
CA THR A 27 12.88 -12.62 7.19
C THR A 27 12.64 -13.00 5.74
N ALA A 28 11.45 -12.73 5.20
CA ALA A 28 11.13 -13.07 3.83
C ALA A 28 11.99 -12.32 2.80
N VAL A 29 12.22 -11.03 3.02
CA VAL A 29 13.04 -10.18 2.13
C VAL A 29 14.53 -10.48 2.32
N GLY A 30 14.99 -10.58 3.57
CA GLY A 30 16.39 -10.86 3.90
C GLY A 30 16.84 -12.21 3.32
N ASP A 31 16.13 -13.27 3.66
CA ASP A 31 16.56 -14.63 3.31
C ASP A 31 16.41 -14.93 1.81
N VAL A 32 15.46 -14.31 1.13
CA VAL A 32 15.18 -14.59 -0.29
C VAL A 32 15.90 -13.63 -1.23
N PHE A 33 15.96 -12.33 -0.91
CA PHE A 33 16.46 -11.32 -1.84
C PHE A 33 17.84 -10.78 -1.45
N MET A 34 18.07 -10.46 -0.19
CA MET A 34 19.31 -9.75 0.22
C MET A 34 20.51 -10.68 0.31
N THR A 35 20.32 -11.98 0.50
CA THR A 35 21.39 -13.00 0.59
C THR A 35 21.88 -13.51 -0.76
N GLN A 36 21.29 -13.07 -1.87
CA GLN A 36 21.68 -13.52 -3.20
C GLN A 36 23.09 -13.04 -3.57
N GLU A 37 23.98 -13.94 -3.96
CA GLU A 37 25.38 -13.65 -4.30
C GLU A 37 25.56 -12.77 -5.52
N ASN A 38 24.67 -12.88 -6.51
CA ASN A 38 24.75 -12.18 -7.81
C ASN A 38 23.77 -10.99 -7.91
N ARG A 39 23.54 -10.26 -6.82
CA ARG A 39 22.67 -9.10 -6.80
C ARG A 39 23.20 -7.96 -7.67
N PRO A 40 22.40 -7.38 -8.58
CA PRO A 40 22.77 -6.15 -9.27
C PRO A 40 22.96 -5.00 -8.26
N LYS A 41 24.01 -4.20 -8.42
CA LYS A 41 24.28 -3.04 -7.54
C LYS A 41 23.13 -2.02 -7.50
N ALA A 42 22.35 -1.90 -8.58
CA ALA A 42 21.19 -1.02 -8.64
C ALA A 42 20.01 -1.45 -7.72
N MET A 43 20.07 -2.65 -7.15
CA MET A 43 19.04 -3.12 -6.22
C MET A 43 19.04 -2.38 -4.88
N ASP A 44 20.12 -1.73 -4.49
CA ASP A 44 20.19 -0.95 -3.25
C ASP A 44 19.11 0.15 -3.19
N PHE A 45 18.81 0.75 -4.34
CA PHE A 45 17.70 1.71 -4.44
C PHE A 45 16.34 1.06 -4.13
N TRP A 46 16.09 -0.12 -4.68
CA TRP A 46 14.83 -0.84 -4.46
C TRP A 46 14.71 -1.36 -3.02
N ASP A 47 15.81 -1.75 -2.41
CA ASP A 47 15.83 -2.16 -1.00
C ASP A 47 15.41 -0.99 -0.10
N MET A 48 15.93 0.19 -0.36
CA MET A 48 15.53 1.41 0.36
C MET A 48 14.04 1.72 0.13
N VAL A 49 13.56 1.64 -1.11
CA VAL A 49 12.14 1.89 -1.43
C VAL A 49 11.23 0.90 -0.71
N ILE A 50 11.60 -0.38 -0.67
CA ILE A 50 10.82 -1.42 0.03
C ILE A 50 10.83 -1.19 1.54
N ALA A 51 11.99 -0.87 2.11
CA ALA A 51 12.13 -0.62 3.55
C ALA A 51 11.31 0.58 4.04
N GLU A 52 11.16 1.59 3.19
CA GLU A 52 10.53 2.86 3.55
C GLU A 52 9.10 3.03 2.97
N VAL A 53 8.54 1.98 2.37
CA VAL A 53 7.22 2.05 1.73
C VAL A 53 6.09 2.40 2.71
N HIS A 54 6.24 2.07 3.98
CA HIS A 54 5.28 2.40 5.03
C HIS A 54 5.60 3.72 5.76
N GLY A 55 6.73 4.32 5.48
CA GLY A 55 7.20 5.58 6.12
C GLY A 55 7.20 6.77 5.17
N ILE A 56 8.21 6.86 4.32
CA ILE A 56 8.44 8.03 3.45
C ILE A 56 7.26 8.26 2.50
N ARG A 57 6.78 7.22 1.84
CA ARG A 57 5.72 7.39 0.83
C ARG A 57 4.39 7.89 1.41
N PRO A 58 3.85 7.34 2.50
CA PRO A 58 2.69 7.91 3.16
C PRO A 58 2.89 9.37 3.60
N ALA A 59 4.06 9.70 4.15
CA ALA A 59 4.37 11.05 4.58
C ALA A 59 4.34 12.06 3.39
N GLU A 60 4.93 11.70 2.25
CA GLU A 60 4.85 12.49 1.02
C GLU A 60 3.40 12.71 0.56
N LEU A 61 2.58 11.65 0.56
CA LEU A 61 1.19 11.75 0.15
C LEU A 61 0.38 12.68 1.05
N ILE A 62 0.67 12.67 2.38
CA ILE A 62 0.09 13.60 3.35
C ILE A 62 0.42 15.04 3.00
N GLU A 63 1.69 15.32 2.76
CA GLU A 63 2.15 16.67 2.44
C GLU A 63 1.52 17.18 1.13
N GLU A 64 1.41 16.34 0.12
CA GLU A 64 0.79 16.71 -1.14
C GLU A 64 -0.72 16.96 -1.00
N GLN A 65 -1.41 16.21 -0.13
CA GLN A 65 -2.82 16.50 0.19
C GLN A 65 -2.99 17.83 0.92
N LYS A 66 -2.09 18.18 1.84
CA LYS A 66 -2.09 19.49 2.50
C LYS A 66 -1.94 20.63 1.49
N LYS A 67 -1.23 20.42 0.38
CA LYS A 67 -1.11 21.36 -0.74
C LYS A 67 -2.35 21.39 -1.66
N GLY A 68 -3.40 20.62 -1.32
CA GLY A 68 -4.67 20.57 -2.06
C GLY A 68 -4.68 19.57 -3.24
N ARG A 69 -3.64 18.76 -3.43
CA ARG A 69 -3.62 17.70 -4.44
C ARG A 69 -4.45 16.50 -3.98
N LYS A 70 -5.14 15.85 -4.91
CA LYS A 70 -5.92 14.65 -4.64
C LYS A 70 -5.08 13.40 -4.86
N VAL A 71 -5.14 12.46 -3.92
CA VAL A 71 -4.47 11.16 -4.04
C VAL A 71 -5.47 10.12 -4.51
N PHE A 72 -5.12 9.44 -5.60
CA PHE A 72 -5.91 8.38 -6.22
C PHE A 72 -5.21 7.05 -6.00
N GLY A 73 -5.90 6.12 -5.37
CA GLY A 73 -5.46 4.75 -5.26
C GLY A 73 -5.90 3.93 -6.46
N THR A 74 -4.98 3.24 -7.12
CA THR A 74 -5.27 2.43 -8.30
C THR A 74 -4.97 0.96 -8.05
N PHE A 75 -5.85 0.08 -8.54
CA PHE A 75 -5.59 -1.34 -8.58
C PHE A 75 -5.09 -1.74 -9.96
N CYS A 76 -3.89 -2.34 -10.00
CA CYS A 76 -3.23 -2.75 -11.23
C CYS A 76 -3.00 -1.62 -12.24
N VAL A 77 -2.60 -1.99 -13.45
CA VAL A 77 -2.25 -1.09 -14.56
C VAL A 77 -3.46 -0.68 -15.42
N TYR A 78 -4.67 -0.94 -14.98
CA TYR A 78 -5.88 -0.67 -15.78
C TYR A 78 -6.37 0.77 -15.71
N VAL A 79 -5.83 1.57 -14.83
CA VAL A 79 -6.16 3.00 -14.73
C VAL A 79 -5.01 3.78 -15.37
N PRO A 80 -5.28 4.59 -16.39
CA PRO A 80 -4.23 5.40 -17.02
C PRO A 80 -3.80 6.51 -16.07
N ASP A 81 -2.58 6.43 -15.59
CA ASP A 81 -1.99 7.38 -14.64
C ASP A 81 -1.94 8.80 -15.21
N GLU A 82 -1.79 8.90 -16.54
CA GLU A 82 -1.72 10.17 -17.27
C GLU A 82 -2.98 11.02 -17.07
N VAL A 83 -4.16 10.40 -16.98
CA VAL A 83 -5.43 11.11 -16.75
C VAL A 83 -5.46 11.72 -15.36
N VAL A 84 -5.00 10.98 -14.36
CA VAL A 84 -4.92 11.46 -12.98
C VAL A 84 -3.89 12.59 -12.85
N ILE A 85 -2.73 12.43 -13.48
CA ILE A 85 -1.65 13.43 -13.49
C ILE A 85 -2.11 14.70 -14.20
N ALA A 86 -2.80 14.58 -15.33
CA ALA A 86 -3.36 15.73 -16.07
C ALA A 86 -4.39 16.51 -15.25
N ALA A 87 -5.10 15.84 -14.33
CA ALA A 87 -6.02 16.46 -13.37
C ALA A 87 -5.31 17.00 -12.09
N ASN A 88 -3.98 17.13 -12.10
CA ASN A 88 -3.16 17.50 -10.95
C ASN A 88 -3.32 16.55 -9.75
N GLY A 89 -3.69 15.31 -9.99
CA GLY A 89 -3.75 14.26 -8.98
C GLY A 89 -2.41 13.54 -8.78
N ILE A 90 -2.37 12.68 -7.79
CA ILE A 90 -1.25 11.78 -7.51
C ILE A 90 -1.77 10.35 -7.56
N VAL A 91 -1.06 9.50 -8.30
CA VAL A 91 -1.38 8.08 -8.37
C VAL A 91 -0.57 7.30 -7.34
N THR A 92 -1.21 6.35 -6.68
CA THR A 92 -0.53 5.37 -5.83
C THR A 92 -1.15 3.99 -6.01
N GLY A 93 -0.31 2.97 -6.13
CA GLY A 93 -0.76 1.59 -6.22
C GLY A 93 -1.31 1.07 -4.90
N LEU A 94 -2.42 0.36 -4.95
CA LEU A 94 -3.07 -0.26 -3.78
C LEU A 94 -2.89 -1.78 -3.75
N CYS A 95 -2.05 -2.33 -4.62
CA CYS A 95 -1.87 -3.77 -4.72
C CYS A 95 -1.11 -4.31 -3.51
N GLY A 96 -1.77 -5.09 -2.68
CA GLY A 96 -1.12 -5.90 -1.65
C GLY A 96 -0.39 -7.08 -2.29
N GLY A 97 0.92 -7.20 -2.07
CA GLY A 97 1.76 -8.27 -2.66
C GLY A 97 2.10 -9.41 -1.70
N SER A 98 1.58 -9.41 -0.48
CA SER A 98 1.95 -10.37 0.55
C SER A 98 0.86 -11.42 0.79
N GLN A 99 1.28 -12.68 0.92
CA GLN A 99 0.43 -13.78 1.35
C GLN A 99 -0.15 -13.58 2.76
N PHE A 100 0.49 -12.75 3.58
CA PHE A 100 0.05 -12.40 4.94
C PHE A 100 -1.40 -11.89 4.97
N TRP A 101 -1.83 -11.15 3.96
CA TRP A 101 -3.18 -10.54 3.91
C TRP A 101 -4.26 -11.43 3.28
N VAL A 102 -3.88 -12.52 2.61
CA VAL A 102 -4.85 -13.37 1.89
C VAL A 102 -5.94 -13.94 2.81
N PRO A 103 -5.63 -14.43 4.02
CA PRO A 103 -6.66 -14.95 4.93
C PRO A 103 -7.72 -13.92 5.31
N ASP A 104 -7.33 -12.66 5.48
CA ASP A 104 -8.29 -11.58 5.78
C ASP A 104 -9.16 -11.26 4.56
N GLY A 105 -8.58 -11.27 3.36
CA GLY A 105 -9.34 -11.11 2.12
C GLY A 105 -10.34 -12.24 1.88
N GLU A 106 -10.01 -13.47 2.26
CA GLU A 106 -10.90 -14.63 2.13
C GLU A 106 -12.11 -14.61 3.08
N LYS A 107 -12.14 -13.73 4.07
CA LYS A 107 -13.34 -13.52 4.92
C LYS A 107 -14.50 -12.91 4.12
N VAL A 108 -14.21 -12.18 3.05
CA VAL A 108 -15.20 -11.45 2.24
C VAL A 108 -15.18 -11.82 0.76
N LEU A 109 -14.12 -12.46 0.28
CA LEU A 109 -13.95 -12.83 -1.13
C LEU A 109 -13.93 -14.35 -1.30
N PRO A 110 -14.41 -14.86 -2.45
CA PRO A 110 -14.35 -16.28 -2.78
C PRO A 110 -12.89 -16.79 -2.84
N LYS A 111 -12.69 -18.05 -2.43
CA LYS A 111 -11.35 -18.67 -2.44
C LYS A 111 -10.72 -18.78 -3.82
N ASN A 112 -11.51 -18.88 -4.88
CA ASN A 112 -11.04 -18.95 -6.27
C ASN A 112 -10.68 -17.58 -6.87
N MET A 113 -10.79 -16.49 -6.10
CA MET A 113 -10.35 -15.16 -6.53
C MET A 113 -8.82 -15.09 -6.64
N CYS A 114 -8.33 -14.22 -7.54
CA CYS A 114 -6.91 -13.91 -7.68
C CYS A 114 -6.26 -13.57 -6.32
N PRO A 115 -5.13 -14.20 -5.95
CA PRO A 115 -4.47 -13.94 -4.68
C PRO A 115 -4.06 -12.48 -4.47
N LEU A 116 -3.67 -11.77 -5.54
CA LEU A 116 -3.33 -10.35 -5.48
C LEU A 116 -4.53 -9.50 -5.05
N VAL A 117 -5.71 -9.77 -5.60
CA VAL A 117 -6.96 -9.07 -5.21
C VAL A 117 -7.31 -9.39 -3.76
N LYS A 118 -7.21 -10.65 -3.36
CA LYS A 118 -7.44 -11.05 -1.96
C LYS A 118 -6.49 -10.37 -1.00
N ALA A 119 -5.19 -10.32 -1.33
CA ALA A 119 -4.18 -9.65 -0.52
C ALA A 119 -4.47 -8.14 -0.41
N SER A 120 -4.86 -7.48 -1.49
CA SER A 120 -5.19 -6.05 -1.47
C SER A 120 -6.39 -5.73 -0.60
N VAL A 121 -7.45 -6.54 -0.70
CA VAL A 121 -8.64 -6.39 0.16
C VAL A 121 -8.31 -6.74 1.61
N GLY A 122 -7.54 -7.79 1.84
CA GLY A 122 -7.09 -8.20 3.17
C GLY A 122 -6.25 -7.15 3.87
N ALA A 123 -5.33 -6.52 3.15
CA ALA A 123 -4.52 -5.41 3.69
C ALA A 123 -5.38 -4.23 4.16
N ARG A 124 -6.48 -3.93 3.43
CA ARG A 124 -7.44 -2.90 3.83
C ARG A 124 -8.24 -3.32 5.07
N LEU A 125 -8.73 -4.53 5.10
CA LEU A 125 -9.50 -5.06 6.24
C LEU A 125 -8.65 -5.15 7.51
N GLY A 126 -7.39 -5.59 7.37
CA GLY A 126 -6.43 -5.70 8.46
C GLY A 126 -5.84 -4.36 8.91
N ARG A 127 -6.11 -3.27 8.20
CA ARG A 127 -5.57 -1.91 8.48
C ARG A 127 -4.05 -1.89 8.68
N THR A 128 -3.32 -2.70 7.91
CA THR A 128 -1.87 -2.87 8.04
C THR A 128 -1.06 -2.04 7.06
N MET A 129 -1.69 -1.49 6.01
CA MET A 129 -1.04 -0.64 5.01
C MET A 129 -1.42 0.82 5.18
N PRO A 130 -0.45 1.73 5.43
CA PRO A 130 -0.73 3.15 5.68
C PRO A 130 -1.26 3.89 4.45
N ILE A 131 -1.04 3.38 3.25
CA ILE A 131 -1.49 4.02 2.01
C ILE A 131 -3.01 3.85 1.79
N LEU A 132 -3.59 2.72 2.23
CA LEU A 132 -4.99 2.38 1.99
C LEU A 132 -6.01 3.32 2.66
N PRO A 133 -5.83 3.78 3.92
CA PRO A 133 -6.72 4.76 4.54
C PRO A 133 -6.67 6.13 3.86
N TYR A 134 -5.55 6.45 3.22
CA TYR A 134 -5.30 7.75 2.60
C TYR A 134 -6.03 7.97 1.29
N CYS A 135 -6.28 6.91 0.55
CA CYS A 135 -6.90 7.01 -0.76
C CYS A 135 -8.41 7.22 -0.63
N ARG A 136 -8.83 8.48 -0.56
CA ARG A 136 -10.26 8.84 -0.63
C ARG A 136 -10.89 8.49 -1.97
N HIS A 137 -10.06 8.34 -3.01
CA HIS A 137 -10.48 7.99 -4.36
C HIS A 137 -9.83 6.68 -4.76
N VAL A 138 -10.61 5.62 -4.82
CA VAL A 138 -10.14 4.30 -5.27
C VAL A 138 -10.67 4.06 -6.68
N CYS A 139 -9.75 3.87 -7.62
CA CYS A 139 -10.08 3.52 -9.00
C CYS A 139 -9.87 2.03 -9.21
N TRP A 140 -10.95 1.31 -9.52
CA TRP A 140 -10.91 -0.09 -9.88
C TRP A 140 -11.43 -0.28 -11.31
N GLY A 141 -10.52 -0.49 -12.27
CA GLY A 141 -10.86 -0.74 -13.66
C GLY A 141 -11.80 0.32 -14.24
N ASN A 142 -12.89 -0.09 -14.87
CA ASN A 142 -13.88 0.80 -15.46
C ASN A 142 -14.81 1.52 -14.47
N TYR A 143 -14.62 1.35 -13.17
CA TYR A 143 -15.46 1.94 -12.13
C TYR A 143 -14.69 2.88 -11.24
N MET A 144 -14.85 4.19 -11.45
CA MET A 144 -14.54 5.21 -10.44
C MET A 144 -15.64 5.19 -9.39
N ARG A 145 -15.40 4.59 -8.23
CA ARG A 145 -16.31 4.70 -7.11
C ARG A 145 -15.83 5.75 -6.14
N TRP A 146 -16.56 6.84 -6.04
CA TRP A 146 -16.40 7.85 -5.01
C TRP A 146 -16.90 7.25 -3.70
N GLN A 147 -16.03 6.89 -2.77
CA GLN A 147 -16.47 6.66 -1.41
C GLN A 147 -16.61 8.02 -0.72
N LYS A 148 -17.84 8.50 -0.61
CA LYS A 148 -18.18 9.48 0.42
C LYS A 148 -18.09 8.74 1.74
N GLU A 149 -17.07 9.01 2.52
CA GLU A 149 -17.07 8.60 3.92
C GLU A 149 -18.04 9.54 4.66
N SER A 150 -19.14 8.95 5.10
CA SER A 150 -19.80 9.39 6.31
C SER A 150 -19.00 8.81 7.49
N LEU A 151 -18.21 9.62 8.15
CA LEU A 151 -17.90 9.45 9.55
C LEU A 151 -18.98 10.14 10.36
#